data_036e804707d064b5a21c7f4453cd0fd7
#
_entry.id   036e804707d064b5a21c7f4453cd0fd7
#
_cell.length_a   1.000
_cell.length_b   1.000
_cell.length_c   1.000
_cell.angle_alpha   90.00
_cell.angle_beta   90.00
_cell.angle_gamma   90.00
#
_symmetry.space_group_name_H-M   'P 1'
#
loop_
_entity.id
_entity.type
_entity.pdbx_description
1 polymer ?
#
loop_
_entity_poly.entity_id
_entity_poly.type
_entity_poly.pdbx_seq_one_letter_code
_entity_poly.pdbx_strand_id
1 'polypeptide(L)'
;MKLLILLTYFIFSFSILEAKDNPKDPHDDDLKGKNLICYNDSLSVEDWGIKFLKNNEVKMYSLNKAIYEIYQYNRKYRTNIRNIIISKNNKIEFIINRSRLVLGNKSCKFVLGDPLILLQERIKSIKEDRKEKNRI
;
A
#
# COMPACT_ATOMS: atom_id res chain seq x y z
N MET A 1 15.65 -49.65 -22.18
CA MET A 1 16.13 -49.28 -20.84
C MET A 1 16.68 -47.88 -20.73
N LYS A 2 17.55 -47.42 -21.64
CA LYS A 2 18.08 -46.07 -21.61
C LYS A 2 17.04 -44.95 -21.78
N LEU A 3 15.98 -45.22 -22.52
CA LEU A 3 14.90 -44.26 -22.75
C LEU A 3 14.01 -44.05 -21.52
N LEU A 4 13.78 -45.07 -20.72
CA LEU A 4 13.00 -45.00 -19.49
C LEU A 4 13.69 -44.23 -18.40
N ILE A 5 15.01 -44.36 -18.31
CA ILE A 5 15.82 -43.61 -17.32
C ILE A 5 15.87 -42.12 -17.65
N LEU A 6 15.94 -41.77 -18.92
CA LEU A 6 15.89 -40.41 -19.41
C LEU A 6 14.55 -39.72 -19.14
N LEU A 7 13.45 -40.46 -19.33
CA LEU A 7 12.09 -39.96 -19.05
C LEU A 7 11.88 -39.70 -17.54
N THR A 8 12.34 -40.62 -16.70
CA THR A 8 12.22 -40.45 -15.26
C THR A 8 13.05 -39.25 -14.76
N TYR A 9 14.22 -39.06 -15.33
CA TYR A 9 15.07 -37.92 -14.98
C TYR A 9 14.46 -36.59 -15.40
N PHE A 10 13.81 -36.55 -16.55
CA PHE A 10 13.16 -35.34 -17.08
C PHE A 10 11.95 -34.96 -16.21
N ILE A 11 11.14 -35.92 -15.79
CA ILE A 11 9.99 -35.68 -14.90
C ILE A 11 10.45 -35.17 -13.53
N PHE A 12 11.55 -35.70 -13.02
CA PHE A 12 12.10 -35.28 -11.75
C PHE A 12 12.65 -33.86 -11.80
N SER A 13 13.33 -33.49 -12.89
CA SER A 13 13.83 -32.11 -13.10
C SER A 13 12.71 -31.10 -13.19
N PHE A 14 11.60 -31.46 -13.82
CA PHE A 14 10.42 -30.60 -13.97
C PHE A 14 9.75 -30.35 -12.61
N SER A 15 9.63 -31.38 -11.77
CA SER A 15 9.05 -31.25 -10.43
C SER A 15 9.89 -30.33 -9.51
N ILE A 16 11.21 -30.39 -9.62
CA ILE A 16 12.10 -29.50 -8.85
C ILE A 16 11.96 -28.05 -9.29
N LEU A 17 11.79 -27.80 -10.57
CA LEU A 17 11.57 -26.45 -11.09
C LEU A 17 10.27 -25.82 -10.59
N GLU A 18 9.19 -26.58 -10.54
CA GLU A 18 7.92 -26.12 -9.97
C GLU A 18 8.02 -25.84 -8.46
N ALA A 19 8.79 -26.64 -7.73
CA ALA A 19 8.97 -26.44 -6.29
C ALA A 19 9.82 -25.22 -5.95
N LYS A 20 10.66 -24.74 -6.88
CA LYS A 20 11.48 -23.52 -6.69
C LYS A 20 10.73 -22.22 -6.98
N ASP A 21 9.74 -22.27 -7.84
CA ASP A 21 8.86 -21.14 -8.07
C ASP A 21 7.77 -21.14 -7.01
N ASN A 22 8.07 -20.52 -5.86
CA ASN A 22 7.01 -20.18 -4.93
C ASN A 22 6.01 -19.30 -5.69
N PRO A 23 4.78 -19.76 -5.90
CA PRO A 23 3.79 -18.92 -6.56
C PRO A 23 3.65 -17.66 -5.70
N LYS A 24 3.94 -16.51 -6.29
CA LYS A 24 3.56 -15.23 -5.70
C LYS A 24 2.07 -15.30 -5.40
N ASP A 25 1.68 -14.81 -4.23
CA ASP A 25 0.27 -14.61 -3.93
C ASP A 25 -0.36 -13.88 -5.14
N PRO A 26 -1.41 -14.45 -5.79
CA PRO A 26 -1.99 -13.83 -6.99
C PRO A 26 -2.53 -12.42 -6.73
N HIS A 27 -2.64 -12.00 -5.48
CA HIS A 27 -3.09 -10.66 -5.10
C HIS A 27 -1.95 -9.63 -4.98
N ASP A 28 -0.69 -10.05 -4.96
CA ASP A 28 0.45 -9.13 -4.75
C ASP A 28 0.60 -8.07 -5.84
N ASP A 29 0.25 -8.39 -7.09
CA ASP A 29 0.36 -7.46 -8.22
C ASP A 29 -0.90 -6.63 -8.47
N ASP A 30 -2.00 -6.91 -7.77
CA ASP A 30 -3.29 -6.22 -7.97
C ASP A 30 -3.22 -4.71 -7.70
N LEU A 31 -2.33 -4.30 -6.81
CA LEU A 31 -2.25 -2.91 -6.34
C LEU A 31 -1.16 -2.10 -7.02
N LYS A 32 -0.26 -2.74 -7.76
CA LYS A 32 0.83 -2.07 -8.46
C LYS A 32 0.31 -0.94 -9.34
N GLY A 33 0.86 0.25 -9.14
CA GLY A 33 0.46 1.45 -9.86
C GLY A 33 -0.80 2.13 -9.34
N LYS A 34 -1.46 1.56 -8.34
CA LYS A 34 -2.62 2.17 -7.68
C LYS A 34 -2.19 3.12 -6.58
N ASN A 35 -3.06 4.09 -6.30
CA ASN A 35 -2.87 5.09 -5.27
C ASN A 35 -4.04 5.04 -4.29
N LEU A 36 -3.75 5.21 -3.01
CA LEU A 36 -4.73 5.18 -1.93
C LEU A 36 -4.56 6.43 -1.08
N ILE A 37 -5.68 7.04 -0.70
CA ILE A 37 -5.72 8.15 0.25
C ILE A 37 -6.54 7.74 1.45
N CYS A 38 -6.04 8.03 2.64
CA CYS A 38 -6.71 7.76 3.91
C CYS A 38 -6.85 9.06 4.70
N TYR A 39 -8.08 9.51 4.86
CA TYR A 39 -8.39 10.75 5.57
C TYR A 39 -9.02 10.49 6.93
N ASN A 40 -8.79 11.41 7.85
CA ASN A 40 -9.51 11.52 9.10
C ASN A 40 -9.94 12.99 9.28
N ASP A 41 -11.14 13.21 9.78
CA ASP A 41 -11.69 14.56 9.92
C ASP A 41 -11.05 15.35 11.06
N SER A 42 -10.48 14.68 12.04
CA SER A 42 -9.79 15.32 13.15
C SER A 42 -8.47 15.95 12.70
N LEU A 43 -8.23 17.20 13.05
CA LEU A 43 -6.98 17.90 12.76
C LEU A 43 -5.79 17.35 13.57
N SER A 44 -6.04 16.63 14.65
CA SER A 44 -5.00 15.98 15.44
C SER A 44 -4.56 14.61 14.91
N VAL A 45 -5.28 14.07 13.93
CA VAL A 45 -5.01 12.77 13.32
C VAL A 45 -4.46 12.97 11.91
N GLU A 46 -3.34 12.32 11.63
CA GLU A 46 -2.67 12.39 10.33
C GLU A 46 -3.55 11.84 9.21
N ASP A 47 -3.45 12.46 8.03
CA ASP A 47 -3.94 11.90 6.78
C ASP A 47 -2.81 11.18 6.08
N TRP A 48 -3.12 10.10 5.37
CA TRP A 48 -2.11 9.28 4.71
C TRP A 48 -2.37 9.13 3.23
N GLY A 49 -1.27 9.11 2.47
CA GLY A 49 -1.26 8.72 1.07
C GLY A 49 -0.37 7.50 0.88
N ILE A 50 -0.78 6.59 0.02
CA ILE A 50 -0.06 5.36 -0.25
C ILE A 50 0.03 5.16 -1.76
N LYS A 51 1.24 5.03 -2.25
CA LYS A 51 1.52 4.75 -3.66
C LYS A 51 2.12 3.36 -3.77
N PHE A 52 1.40 2.45 -4.43
CA PHE A 52 1.85 1.08 -4.61
C PHE A 52 2.78 0.98 -5.81
N LEU A 53 4.00 0.56 -5.56
CA LEU A 53 5.06 0.46 -6.55
C LEU A 53 5.28 -1.01 -6.96
N LYS A 54 6.19 -1.21 -7.90
CA LYS A 54 6.63 -2.56 -8.28
C LYS A 54 7.45 -3.20 -7.15
N ASN A 55 7.66 -4.52 -7.22
CA ASN A 55 8.45 -5.29 -6.27
C ASN A 55 7.94 -5.23 -4.83
N ASN A 56 6.60 -5.17 -4.67
CA ASN A 56 5.94 -5.14 -3.36
C ASN A 56 6.40 -3.98 -2.47
N GLU A 57 6.77 -2.87 -3.08
CA GLU A 57 7.15 -1.65 -2.38
C GLU A 57 5.99 -0.65 -2.38
N VAL A 58 5.88 0.10 -1.31
CA VAL A 58 4.96 1.23 -1.20
C VAL A 58 5.70 2.47 -0.77
N LYS A 59 5.27 3.60 -1.32
CA LYS A 59 5.67 4.90 -0.84
C LYS A 59 4.54 5.47 0.00
N MET A 60 4.86 5.76 1.26
CA MET A 60 3.92 6.28 2.23
C MET A 60 4.11 7.78 2.39
N TYR A 61 3.01 8.50 2.48
CA TYR A 61 2.98 9.92 2.78
C TYR A 61 2.12 10.13 4.01
N SER A 62 2.64 10.86 4.98
CA SER A 62 1.92 11.20 6.20
C SER A 62 1.82 12.72 6.31
N LEU A 63 0.59 13.23 6.33
CA LEU A 63 0.32 14.66 6.49
C LEU A 63 0.05 14.98 7.95
N ASN A 64 0.92 15.76 8.55
CA ASN A 64 0.66 16.39 9.85
C ASN A 64 -0.15 17.67 9.62
N LYS A 65 -1.44 17.64 9.92
CA LYS A 65 -2.35 18.76 9.67
C LYS A 65 -2.18 19.94 10.64
N ALA A 66 -1.53 19.71 11.76
CA ALA A 66 -1.26 20.78 12.72
C ALA A 66 -0.19 21.76 12.23
N ILE A 67 0.85 21.25 11.56
CA ILE A 67 2.00 22.01 11.08
C ILE A 67 2.13 22.05 9.56
N TYR A 68 1.18 21.44 8.83
CA TYR A 68 1.12 21.41 7.36
C TYR A 68 2.35 20.76 6.70
N GLU A 69 2.93 19.75 7.35
CA GLU A 69 4.09 19.02 6.82
C GLU A 69 3.71 17.62 6.34
N ILE A 70 4.33 17.21 5.23
CA ILE A 70 4.16 15.88 4.67
C ILE A 70 5.48 15.13 4.82
N TYR A 71 5.44 13.99 5.50
CA TYR A 71 6.57 13.08 5.64
C TYR A 71 6.46 11.96 4.63
N GLN A 72 7.60 11.55 4.06
CA GLN A 72 7.68 10.49 3.07
C GLN A 72 8.57 9.38 3.59
N TYR A 73 8.13 8.13 3.40
CA TYR A 73 8.93 6.97 3.76
C TYR A 73 8.53 5.76 2.93
N ASN A 74 9.44 4.80 2.80
CA ASN A 74 9.23 3.59 2.02
C ASN A 74 8.93 2.41 2.94
N ARG A 75 8.04 1.53 2.48
CA ARG A 75 7.68 0.30 3.19
C ARG A 75 7.54 -0.83 2.18
N LYS A 76 7.38 -2.02 2.68
CA LYS A 76 7.04 -3.20 1.90
C LYS A 76 5.59 -3.57 2.15
N TYR A 77 4.94 -4.17 1.16
CA TYR A 77 3.57 -4.62 1.34
C TYR A 77 3.36 -6.02 0.78
N ARG A 78 2.36 -6.66 1.28
CA ARG A 78 1.80 -7.89 0.73
C ARG A 78 0.30 -7.86 0.86
N THR A 79 -0.39 -8.64 0.07
CA THR A 79 -1.84 -8.69 0.08
C THR A 79 -2.33 -10.12 0.25
N ASN A 80 -3.51 -10.25 0.83
CA ASN A 80 -4.30 -11.45 0.76
C ASN A 80 -5.74 -11.05 0.38
N ILE A 81 -6.68 -11.99 0.41
CA ILE A 81 -8.07 -11.71 0.03
C ILE A 81 -8.70 -10.63 0.90
N ARG A 82 -8.31 -10.54 2.17
CA ARG A 82 -8.95 -9.65 3.16
C ARG A 82 -8.20 -8.35 3.40
N ASN A 83 -6.88 -8.38 3.32
CA ASN A 83 -6.05 -7.30 3.84
C ASN A 83 -4.92 -6.90 2.91
N ILE A 84 -4.54 -5.63 3.03
CA ILE A 84 -3.28 -5.09 2.56
C ILE A 84 -2.40 -4.94 3.81
N ILE A 85 -1.25 -5.58 3.83
CA ILE A 85 -0.36 -5.62 4.99
C ILE A 85 0.90 -4.85 4.65
N ILE A 86 1.16 -3.79 5.41
CA ILE A 86 2.33 -2.93 5.22
C ILE A 86 3.30 -3.18 6.36
N SER A 87 4.55 -3.46 6.00
CA SER A 87 5.59 -3.89 6.94
C SER A 87 6.82 -2.99 6.88
N LYS A 88 7.45 -2.83 8.05
CA LYS A 88 8.75 -2.19 8.21
C LYS A 88 9.70 -3.19 8.85
N ASN A 89 10.82 -3.49 8.18
CA ASN A 89 11.83 -4.43 8.69
C ASN A 89 11.22 -5.78 9.10
N ASN A 90 10.37 -6.35 8.24
CA ASN A 90 9.67 -7.62 8.45
C ASN A 90 8.66 -7.63 9.62
N LYS A 91 8.34 -6.48 10.18
CA LYS A 91 7.30 -6.33 11.21
C LYS A 91 6.09 -5.65 10.60
N ILE A 92 4.91 -6.16 10.89
CA ILE A 92 3.65 -5.56 10.45
C ILE A 92 3.48 -4.21 11.16
N GLU A 93 3.35 -3.16 10.36
CA GLU A 93 3.11 -1.80 10.85
C GLU A 93 1.65 -1.39 10.66
N PHE A 94 1.06 -1.70 9.51
CA PHE A 94 -0.32 -1.33 9.18
C PHE A 94 -1.04 -2.46 8.49
N ILE A 95 -2.33 -2.59 8.77
CA ILE A 95 -3.24 -3.51 8.08
C ILE A 95 -4.44 -2.72 7.60
N ILE A 96 -4.69 -2.76 6.28
CA ILE A 96 -5.83 -2.10 5.65
C ILE A 96 -6.81 -3.19 5.21
N ASN A 97 -8.05 -3.10 5.65
CA ASN A 97 -9.09 -4.01 5.20
C ASN A 97 -9.48 -3.69 3.76
N ARG A 98 -9.42 -4.68 2.87
CA ARG A 98 -9.66 -4.47 1.43
C ARG A 98 -11.12 -4.17 1.09
N SER A 99 -12.06 -4.72 1.83
CA SER A 99 -13.48 -4.52 1.56
C SER A 99 -14.02 -3.21 2.11
N ARG A 100 -13.55 -2.79 3.28
CA ARG A 100 -13.98 -1.56 3.93
C ARG A 100 -13.08 -0.36 3.59
N LEU A 101 -11.85 -0.61 3.17
CA LEU A 101 -10.80 0.37 2.97
C LEU A 101 -10.66 1.29 4.20
N VAL A 102 -10.44 0.66 5.35
CA VAL A 102 -10.26 1.35 6.63
C VAL A 102 -8.88 1.01 7.19
N LEU A 103 -8.20 2.02 7.67
CA LEU A 103 -6.92 1.92 8.37
C LEU A 103 -7.09 2.57 9.76
N GLY A 104 -7.32 1.75 10.78
CA GLY A 104 -7.61 2.25 12.11
C GLY A 104 -8.86 3.14 12.11
N ASN A 105 -8.69 4.41 12.43
CA ASN A 105 -9.75 5.43 12.45
C ASN A 105 -9.81 6.27 11.16
N LYS A 106 -9.11 5.85 10.09
CA LYS A 106 -9.06 6.56 8.82
C LYS A 106 -9.87 5.82 7.78
N SER A 107 -10.66 6.55 7.02
CA SER A 107 -11.33 6.04 5.83
C SER A 107 -10.43 6.22 4.62
N CYS A 108 -10.25 5.16 3.85
CA CYS A 108 -9.38 5.15 2.68
C CYS A 108 -10.19 5.01 1.40
N LYS A 109 -9.64 5.50 0.29
CA LYS A 109 -10.21 5.29 -1.04
C LYS A 109 -9.11 5.25 -2.08
N PHE A 110 -9.32 4.46 -3.13
CA PHE A 110 -8.45 4.50 -4.30
C PHE A 110 -8.69 5.77 -5.08
N VAL A 111 -7.61 6.39 -5.55
CA VAL A 111 -7.64 7.64 -6.29
C VAL A 111 -6.80 7.52 -7.57
N LEU A 112 -7.12 8.32 -8.57
CA LEU A 112 -6.37 8.33 -9.83
C LEU A 112 -5.14 9.25 -9.76
N GLY A 113 -5.17 10.26 -8.89
CA GLY A 113 -4.12 11.25 -8.76
C GLY A 113 -2.96 10.77 -7.88
N ASP A 114 -1.84 11.51 -7.96
CA ASP A 114 -0.70 11.28 -7.08
C ASP A 114 -1.07 11.62 -5.64
N PRO A 115 -0.87 10.71 -4.68
CA PRO A 115 -1.19 10.97 -3.27
C PRO A 115 -0.50 12.20 -2.69
N LEU A 116 0.73 12.49 -3.09
CA LEU A 116 1.45 13.67 -2.62
C LEU A 116 0.74 14.95 -3.04
N ILE A 117 0.30 15.04 -4.30
CA ILE A 117 -0.41 16.22 -4.81
C ILE A 117 -1.75 16.38 -4.08
N LEU A 118 -2.46 15.29 -3.87
CA LEU A 118 -3.75 15.32 -3.16
C LEU A 118 -3.59 15.78 -1.70
N LEU A 119 -2.52 15.38 -1.03
CA LEU A 119 -2.23 15.85 0.32
C LEU A 119 -1.83 17.33 0.34
N GLN A 120 -1.11 17.81 -0.67
CA GLN A 120 -0.81 19.24 -0.83
C GLN A 120 -2.08 20.07 -1.03
N GLU A 121 -3.02 19.59 -1.83
CA GLU A 121 -4.33 20.22 -1.99
C GLU A 121 -5.13 20.19 -0.68
N ARG A 122 -5.02 19.11 0.08
CA ARG A 122 -5.63 19.00 1.40
C ARG A 122 -5.11 20.08 2.35
N ILE A 123 -3.82 20.38 2.32
CA ILE A 123 -3.22 21.47 3.11
C ILE A 123 -3.85 22.80 2.76
N LYS A 124 -3.99 23.11 1.46
CA LYS A 124 -4.63 24.36 1.02
C LYS A 124 -6.06 24.49 1.53
N SER A 125 -6.82 23.41 1.42
CA SER A 125 -8.20 23.37 1.89
C SER A 125 -8.31 23.61 3.40
N ILE A 126 -7.44 22.99 4.19
CA ILE A 126 -7.41 23.17 5.65
C ILE A 126 -7.03 24.61 6.02
N LYS A 127 -6.06 25.19 5.33
CA LYS A 127 -5.64 26.59 5.55
C LYS A 127 -6.77 27.57 5.25
N GLU A 128 -7.49 27.35 4.18
CA GLU A 128 -8.64 28.19 3.81
C GLU A 128 -9.76 28.10 4.84
N ASP A 129 -10.10 26.90 5.30
CA ASP A 129 -11.10 26.69 6.33
C ASP A 129 -10.72 27.39 7.64
N ARG A 130 -9.44 27.34 8.03
CA ARG A 130 -8.96 28.03 9.22
C ARG A 130 -9.02 29.55 9.09
N LYS A 131 -8.75 30.08 7.91
CA LYS A 131 -8.88 31.53 7.65
C LYS A 131 -10.32 31.98 7.78
N GLU A 132 -11.28 31.24 7.25
CA GLU A 132 -12.71 31.54 7.36
C GLU A 132 -13.18 31.53 8.81
N LYS A 133 -12.75 30.54 9.59
CA LYS A 133 -13.08 30.46 11.03
C LYS A 133 -12.49 31.60 11.83
N ASN A 134 -11.34 32.14 11.43
CA ASN A 134 -10.68 33.26 12.14
C ASN A 134 -11.18 34.64 11.72
N ARG A 135 -12.07 34.72 10.76
CA ARG A 135 -12.70 35.99 10.33
C ARG A 135 -13.89 36.40 11.16
N ILE A 136 -14.32 35.57 12.07
CA ILE A 136 -15.41 35.87 12.98
C ILE A 136 -14.81 36.43 14.28
#